data_cedafdfb469f132b9ea92e044fc8d7dc
#
_entry.id   cedafdfb469f132b9ea92e044fc8d7dc
#
_cell.length_a   1.000
_cell.length_b   1.000
_cell.length_c   1.000
_cell.angle_alpha   90.00
_cell.angle_beta   90.00
_cell.angle_gamma   90.00
#
_symmetry.space_group_name_H-M   'P 1'
#
loop_
_entity.id
_entity.type
_entity.pdbx_description
1 polymer ?
#
loop_
_entity_poly.entity_id
_entity_poly.type
_entity_poly.pdbx_seq_one_letter_code
_entity_poly.pdbx_strand_id
1 'polypeptide(L)'
;MILAFGDHRLDIERRELRRGADIVDLEPKAFDLLAFLVLHRDRVVTKDDLLQGVWDGRIVSESALTTRINAVRRALGDDGTAQRLVRTFTRKGVRFIGNVTELADQATPTWDKPSIAVLPFQNMSGDPEQEYFVDGVVEEIITAISRLPWLFVIARNSSFAYKGKSPDLRRVGRELGVRYVLEGSLRKAANRVRITGQLIDTTTGAHIWADRFDGALDDIFELQDEIAASVVGAIEPKLRQSEIERATRKPTESLDAYDLYLRALALSQKYTDESVREALILLERALAIDGSYAPAAAMIGWCRSWQKLQGWGPVSDAEIADALQLARRAIEAGKDEPEALCMAGNVISFLGGDHATAAGVIERGLVLNPNSALGWFASGLVLYRQNRPDRAIEAFQRAMRLSPFDPLGYRFSAGLAVAHLIAGRYQEAIEWADRSLCEVPRYESTIRNRVVACAHLGRIDEARDWLRRLLEITPRLTIARYKALYGITHPPGIIDIYVEGLRKAGLPEE
;
A
#
# COMPACT_ATOMS: atom_id res chain seq x y z
N MET A 1 3.04 10.92 -25.98
CA MET A 1 2.48 12.30 -26.15
C MET A 1 1.55 12.33 -27.34
N ILE A 2 0.27 12.68 -27.12
CA ILE A 2 -0.73 12.77 -28.19
C ILE A 2 -1.12 14.23 -28.39
N LEU A 3 -1.00 14.73 -29.64
CA LEU A 3 -1.31 16.09 -30.01
C LEU A 3 -2.55 16.10 -30.94
N ALA A 4 -3.58 16.83 -30.54
CA ALA A 4 -4.81 16.98 -31.36
C ALA A 4 -4.87 18.33 -32.02
N PHE A 5 -5.27 18.35 -33.28
CA PHE A 5 -5.51 19.57 -34.08
C PHE A 5 -6.54 19.31 -35.17
N GLY A 6 -7.59 20.10 -35.18
CA GLY A 6 -8.75 19.85 -36.06
C GLY A 6 -9.35 18.47 -35.76
N ASP A 7 -9.52 17.66 -36.82
CA ASP A 7 -10.00 16.27 -36.73
C ASP A 7 -8.84 15.23 -36.67
N HIS A 8 -7.60 15.69 -36.48
CA HIS A 8 -6.42 14.84 -36.47
C HIS A 8 -5.90 14.63 -35.04
N ARG A 9 -5.32 13.43 -34.81
CA ARG A 9 -4.56 13.06 -33.62
C ARG A 9 -3.18 12.54 -34.05
N LEU A 10 -2.12 13.14 -33.54
CA LEU A 10 -0.74 12.76 -33.80
C LEU A 10 -0.17 12.12 -32.54
N ASP A 11 0.02 10.81 -32.57
CA ASP A 11 0.71 10.07 -31.52
C ASP A 11 2.20 9.97 -31.85
N ILE A 12 3.03 10.72 -31.12
CA ILE A 12 4.47 10.82 -31.40
C ILE A 12 5.18 9.50 -31.02
N GLU A 13 4.73 8.81 -29.98
CA GLU A 13 5.37 7.59 -29.48
C GLU A 13 5.05 6.37 -30.34
N ARG A 14 3.76 6.23 -30.74
CA ARG A 14 3.32 5.17 -31.65
C ARG A 14 3.64 5.45 -33.11
N ARG A 15 4.07 6.68 -33.41
CA ARG A 15 4.33 7.17 -34.78
C ARG A 15 3.10 7.02 -35.66
N GLU A 16 1.92 7.34 -35.12
CA GLU A 16 0.64 7.25 -35.81
C GLU A 16 0.00 8.62 -36.01
N LEU A 17 -0.51 8.88 -37.23
CA LEU A 17 -1.43 9.97 -37.49
C LEU A 17 -2.83 9.38 -37.70
N ARG A 18 -3.81 9.90 -36.98
CA ARG A 18 -5.22 9.49 -37.16
C ARG A 18 -6.09 10.67 -37.54
N ARG A 19 -7.14 10.40 -38.33
CA ARG A 19 -8.22 11.32 -38.64
C ARG A 19 -9.54 10.70 -38.17
N GLY A 20 -10.09 11.22 -37.06
CA GLY A 20 -11.19 10.54 -36.37
C GLY A 20 -10.75 9.15 -35.85
N ALA A 21 -11.40 8.09 -36.34
CA ALA A 21 -11.06 6.70 -36.01
C ALA A 21 -10.02 6.08 -36.96
N ASP A 22 -9.81 6.66 -38.15
CA ASP A 22 -9.02 6.06 -39.20
C ASP A 22 -7.53 6.40 -39.07
N ILE A 23 -6.65 5.43 -39.33
CA ILE A 23 -5.20 5.64 -39.41
C ILE A 23 -4.90 6.27 -40.80
N VAL A 24 -4.18 7.38 -40.76
CA VAL A 24 -3.69 8.03 -41.99
C VAL A 24 -2.28 7.53 -42.25
N ASP A 25 -2.10 6.82 -43.37
CA ASP A 25 -0.79 6.32 -43.76
C ASP A 25 0.14 7.48 -44.12
N LEU A 26 1.28 7.57 -43.45
CA LEU A 26 2.27 8.61 -43.66
C LEU A 26 3.68 8.00 -43.62
N GLU A 27 4.43 8.24 -44.67
CA GLU A 27 5.81 7.76 -44.80
C GLU A 27 6.65 8.21 -43.59
N PRO A 28 7.59 7.36 -43.06
CA PRO A 28 8.32 7.65 -41.83
C PRO A 28 8.97 9.02 -41.74
N LYS A 29 9.62 9.49 -42.85
CA LYS A 29 10.25 10.83 -42.87
C LYS A 29 9.23 11.99 -43.00
N ALA A 30 8.07 11.76 -43.59
CA ALA A 30 6.99 12.73 -43.57
C ALA A 30 6.33 12.80 -42.17
N PHE A 31 6.24 11.67 -41.46
CA PHE A 31 5.82 11.67 -40.07
C PHE A 31 6.79 12.46 -39.17
N ASP A 32 8.11 12.21 -39.29
CA ASP A 32 9.14 12.94 -38.51
C ASP A 32 9.05 14.45 -38.76
N LEU A 33 8.84 14.84 -40.04
CA LEU A 33 8.65 16.24 -40.45
C LEU A 33 7.38 16.83 -39.77
N LEU A 34 6.26 16.15 -39.84
CA LEU A 34 5.01 16.61 -39.21
C LEU A 34 5.19 16.78 -37.70
N ALA A 35 5.73 15.77 -37.01
CA ALA A 35 5.98 15.81 -35.59
C ALA A 35 6.89 16.99 -35.22
N PHE A 36 7.97 17.19 -35.96
CA PHE A 36 8.88 18.30 -35.74
C PHE A 36 8.20 19.68 -35.92
N LEU A 37 7.38 19.85 -36.93
CA LEU A 37 6.67 21.10 -37.20
C LEU A 37 5.60 21.39 -36.11
N VAL A 38 4.89 20.36 -35.64
CA VAL A 38 3.87 20.52 -34.60
C VAL A 38 4.51 20.84 -33.22
N LEU A 39 5.64 20.24 -32.93
CA LEU A 39 6.39 20.52 -31.70
C LEU A 39 7.01 21.94 -31.66
N HIS A 40 7.40 22.48 -32.85
CA HIS A 40 7.99 23.81 -32.96
C HIS A 40 7.01 24.83 -33.57
N ARG A 41 5.71 24.67 -33.32
CA ARG A 41 4.62 25.50 -33.89
C ARG A 41 4.64 26.97 -33.47
N ASP A 42 5.40 27.31 -32.46
CA ASP A 42 5.60 28.68 -31.94
C ASP A 42 6.44 29.56 -32.87
N ARG A 43 7.27 28.96 -33.76
CA ARG A 43 8.19 29.68 -34.65
C ARG A 43 8.15 29.17 -36.08
N VAL A 44 8.71 29.94 -36.98
CA VAL A 44 9.00 29.45 -38.34
C VAL A 44 10.22 28.54 -38.31
N VAL A 45 10.06 27.32 -38.77
CA VAL A 45 11.12 26.30 -38.85
C VAL A 45 11.89 26.51 -40.15
N THR A 46 13.17 26.78 -40.07
CA THR A 46 14.03 27.02 -41.23
C THR A 46 14.42 25.72 -41.92
N LYS A 47 15.00 25.81 -43.14
CA LYS A 47 15.54 24.63 -43.85
C LYS A 47 16.64 23.94 -43.01
N ASP A 48 17.51 24.71 -42.37
CA ASP A 48 18.60 24.17 -41.56
C ASP A 48 18.08 23.48 -40.32
N ASP A 49 17.04 24.03 -39.65
CA ASP A 49 16.34 23.38 -38.56
C ASP A 49 15.79 22.00 -38.96
N LEU A 50 15.18 21.93 -40.17
CA LEU A 50 14.63 20.67 -40.68
C LEU A 50 15.73 19.66 -40.97
N LEU A 51 16.83 20.10 -41.65
CA LEU A 51 17.97 19.20 -41.89
C LEU A 51 18.56 18.64 -40.61
N GLN A 52 18.70 19.48 -39.63
CA GLN A 52 19.24 19.03 -38.34
C GLN A 52 18.27 18.15 -37.55
N GLY A 53 17.01 18.56 -37.40
CA GLY A 53 16.04 17.91 -36.52
C GLY A 53 15.31 16.70 -37.10
N VAL A 54 15.24 16.60 -38.47
CA VAL A 54 14.51 15.51 -39.16
C VAL A 54 15.45 14.58 -39.93
N TRP A 55 16.58 15.08 -40.41
CA TRP A 55 17.53 14.31 -41.23
C TRP A 55 18.90 14.12 -40.58
N ASP A 56 19.02 14.42 -39.28
CA ASP A 56 20.27 14.25 -38.51
C ASP A 56 21.47 14.94 -39.18
N GLY A 57 21.27 16.14 -39.74
CA GLY A 57 22.31 16.92 -40.43
C GLY A 57 22.62 16.46 -41.85
N ARG A 58 21.94 15.43 -42.39
CA ARG A 58 22.17 15.00 -43.79
C ARG A 58 21.61 15.99 -44.78
N ILE A 59 22.41 16.34 -45.80
CA ILE A 59 21.98 17.25 -46.86
C ILE A 59 20.97 16.54 -47.76
N VAL A 60 19.79 17.13 -47.92
CA VAL A 60 18.77 16.69 -48.88
C VAL A 60 18.47 17.78 -49.89
N SER A 61 18.03 17.39 -51.08
CA SER A 61 17.66 18.33 -52.13
C SER A 61 16.40 19.13 -51.79
N GLU A 62 16.24 20.33 -52.34
CA GLU A 62 15.04 21.14 -52.13
C GLU A 62 13.77 20.46 -52.67
N SER A 63 13.91 19.69 -53.73
CA SER A 63 12.82 18.91 -54.29
C SER A 63 12.37 17.80 -53.30
N ALA A 64 13.31 17.13 -52.65
CA ALA A 64 12.99 16.12 -51.65
C ALA A 64 12.28 16.72 -50.44
N LEU A 65 12.73 17.87 -49.94
CA LEU A 65 12.08 18.58 -48.84
C LEU A 65 10.66 19.01 -49.19
N THR A 66 10.50 19.62 -50.40
CA THR A 66 9.18 20.05 -50.93
C THR A 66 8.23 18.85 -51.06
N THR A 67 8.73 17.72 -51.56
CA THR A 67 7.94 16.48 -51.68
C THR A 67 7.41 16.01 -50.33
N ARG A 68 8.24 16.03 -49.26
CA ARG A 68 7.82 15.65 -47.92
C ARG A 68 6.83 16.63 -47.30
N ILE A 69 7.01 17.94 -47.51
CA ILE A 69 6.03 18.96 -47.07
C ILE A 69 4.69 18.73 -47.76
N ASN A 70 4.68 18.43 -49.03
CA ASN A 70 3.45 18.15 -49.77
C ASN A 70 2.80 16.82 -49.33
N ALA A 71 3.59 15.80 -48.97
CA ALA A 71 3.08 14.57 -48.39
C ALA A 71 2.37 14.84 -47.03
N VAL A 72 2.97 15.64 -46.16
CA VAL A 72 2.35 16.07 -44.88
C VAL A 72 1.05 16.83 -45.14
N ARG A 73 1.04 17.82 -46.06
CA ARG A 73 -0.18 18.57 -46.40
C ARG A 73 -1.29 17.64 -46.87
N ARG A 74 -0.98 16.73 -47.79
CA ARG A 74 -1.96 15.77 -48.31
C ARG A 74 -2.55 14.90 -47.20
N ALA A 75 -1.71 14.39 -46.30
CA ALA A 75 -2.14 13.59 -45.18
C ALA A 75 -3.08 14.36 -44.24
N LEU A 76 -2.88 15.66 -44.08
CA LEU A 76 -3.70 16.55 -43.28
C LEU A 76 -4.94 17.10 -44.00
N GLY A 77 -5.17 16.73 -45.24
CA GLY A 77 -6.23 17.34 -46.06
C GLY A 77 -6.00 18.84 -46.32
N ASP A 78 -4.76 19.28 -46.25
CA ASP A 78 -4.33 20.64 -46.60
C ASP A 78 -3.71 20.65 -48.00
N ASP A 79 -3.65 21.80 -48.64
CA ASP A 79 -3.03 21.94 -49.94
C ASP A 79 -2.05 23.13 -50.01
N GLY A 80 -1.26 23.17 -51.06
CA GLY A 80 -0.26 24.22 -51.23
C GLY A 80 -0.85 25.62 -51.44
N THR A 81 -2.13 25.73 -51.77
CA THR A 81 -2.84 26.98 -52.01
C THR A 81 -3.51 27.48 -50.75
N ALA A 82 -4.27 26.62 -50.04
CA ALA A 82 -5.03 26.96 -48.84
C ALA A 82 -4.13 27.13 -47.61
N GLN A 83 -3.10 26.30 -47.47
CA GLN A 83 -2.08 26.32 -46.38
C GLN A 83 -2.68 26.55 -44.97
N ARG A 84 -3.75 25.82 -44.66
CA ARG A 84 -4.54 26.01 -43.43
C ARG A 84 -3.83 25.49 -42.19
N LEU A 85 -3.03 24.43 -42.30
CA LEU A 85 -2.31 23.80 -41.22
C LEU A 85 -0.80 23.96 -41.36
N VAL A 86 -0.25 23.84 -42.56
CA VAL A 86 1.18 23.94 -42.84
C VAL A 86 1.44 25.09 -43.83
N ARG A 87 1.92 26.21 -43.28
CA ARG A 87 2.17 27.45 -44.07
C ARG A 87 3.63 27.59 -44.44
N THR A 88 3.90 27.89 -45.72
CA THR A 88 5.22 28.26 -46.20
C THR A 88 5.42 29.78 -46.12
N PHE A 89 6.53 30.19 -45.55
CA PHE A 89 6.98 31.58 -45.50
C PHE A 89 8.15 31.71 -46.47
N THR A 90 7.90 32.37 -47.59
CA THR A 90 8.88 32.52 -48.69
C THR A 90 10.24 32.96 -48.17
N ARG A 91 11.29 32.23 -48.53
CA ARG A 91 12.70 32.43 -48.11
C ARG A 91 12.97 32.33 -46.60
N LYS A 92 11.97 32.00 -45.75
CA LYS A 92 12.14 31.90 -44.28
C LYS A 92 11.97 30.48 -43.74
N GLY A 93 11.09 29.66 -44.36
CA GLY A 93 10.86 28.30 -43.90
C GLY A 93 9.38 27.91 -43.90
N VAL A 94 9.03 26.96 -43.04
CA VAL A 94 7.68 26.40 -42.91
C VAL A 94 7.25 26.44 -41.45
N ARG A 95 5.96 26.63 -41.19
CA ARG A 95 5.41 26.64 -39.86
C ARG A 95 4.08 25.89 -39.81
N PHE A 96 3.86 25.11 -38.75
CA PHE A 96 2.55 24.59 -38.41
C PHE A 96 1.73 25.70 -37.73
N ILE A 97 0.52 25.98 -38.25
CA ILE A 97 -0.31 27.10 -37.76
C ILE A 97 -1.67 26.64 -37.20
N GLY A 98 -1.94 25.32 -37.15
CA GLY A 98 -3.15 24.78 -36.57
C GLY A 98 -3.13 24.95 -35.05
N ASN A 99 -4.32 25.12 -34.45
CA ASN A 99 -4.46 25.06 -32.98
C ASN A 99 -4.18 23.63 -32.52
N VAL A 100 -3.17 23.46 -31.65
CA VAL A 100 -2.77 22.17 -31.10
C VAL A 100 -3.14 22.12 -29.64
N THR A 101 -3.89 21.12 -29.28
CA THR A 101 -4.17 20.77 -27.87
C THR A 101 -3.40 19.50 -27.55
N GLU A 102 -2.62 19.53 -26.49
CA GLU A 102 -2.03 18.32 -25.95
C GLU A 102 -3.13 17.53 -25.24
N LEU A 103 -3.48 16.38 -25.81
CA LEU A 103 -4.38 15.47 -25.15
C LEU A 103 -3.56 14.76 -24.07
N ALA A 104 -3.96 14.90 -22.82
CA ALA A 104 -3.46 14.01 -21.78
C ALA A 104 -3.66 12.57 -22.25
N ASP A 105 -2.62 11.78 -22.16
CA ASP A 105 -2.63 10.40 -22.64
C ASP A 105 -3.79 9.64 -21.96
N GLN A 106 -4.92 9.50 -22.64
CA GLN A 106 -6.07 8.73 -22.17
C GLN A 106 -5.81 7.25 -22.39
N ALA A 107 -4.70 6.74 -21.90
CA ALA A 107 -4.45 5.33 -21.83
C ALA A 107 -3.36 4.98 -20.81
N THR A 108 -3.39 5.58 -19.64
CA THR A 108 -3.18 4.77 -18.46
C THR A 108 -4.53 4.10 -18.22
N PRO A 109 -4.65 2.77 -18.29
CA PRO A 109 -5.81 2.14 -17.70
C PRO A 109 -5.88 2.68 -16.28
N THR A 110 -6.94 3.39 -15.95
CA THR A 110 -7.25 3.72 -14.57
C THR A 110 -7.63 2.40 -13.93
N TRP A 111 -6.59 1.62 -13.58
CA TRP A 111 -6.80 0.51 -12.68
C TRP A 111 -7.34 1.14 -11.41
N ASP A 112 -8.53 0.75 -11.00
CA ASP A 112 -9.14 1.16 -9.72
C ASP A 112 -8.25 0.75 -8.54
N LYS A 113 -7.29 -0.17 -8.77
CA LYS A 113 -6.29 -0.64 -7.81
C LYS A 113 -4.90 -0.05 -8.08
N PRO A 114 -4.11 0.26 -7.05
CA PRO A 114 -2.69 0.58 -7.21
C PRO A 114 -1.94 -0.57 -7.88
N SER A 115 -0.91 -0.23 -8.65
CA SER A 115 -0.22 -1.19 -9.53
C SER A 115 1.29 -1.08 -9.40
N ILE A 116 1.98 -2.24 -9.42
CA ILE A 116 3.43 -2.34 -9.27
C ILE A 116 4.05 -3.28 -10.31
N ALA A 117 5.25 -2.95 -10.77
CA ALA A 117 6.15 -3.85 -11.46
C ALA A 117 7.44 -4.03 -10.63
N VAL A 118 7.89 -5.27 -10.51
CA VAL A 118 9.21 -5.59 -9.94
C VAL A 118 10.16 -5.82 -11.10
N LEU A 119 11.12 -4.95 -11.29
CA LEU A 119 12.11 -5.09 -12.36
C LEU A 119 13.17 -6.14 -11.97
N PRO A 120 13.86 -6.74 -12.97
CA PRO A 120 14.99 -7.59 -12.71
C PRO A 120 16.05 -6.85 -11.90
N PHE A 121 16.51 -7.44 -10.81
CA PHE A 121 17.57 -6.87 -9.99
C PHE A 121 18.92 -7.01 -10.71
N GLN A 122 19.80 -6.05 -10.48
CA GLN A 122 21.14 -6.08 -11.06
C GLN A 122 22.04 -7.06 -10.28
N ASN A 123 22.68 -7.98 -10.98
CA ASN A 123 23.71 -8.84 -10.39
C ASN A 123 25.02 -8.07 -10.23
N MET A 124 25.36 -7.72 -8.99
CA MET A 124 26.57 -7.01 -8.61
C MET A 124 27.67 -7.94 -8.06
N SER A 125 27.49 -9.26 -8.21
CA SER A 125 28.42 -10.27 -7.68
C SER A 125 29.70 -10.44 -8.52
N GLY A 126 29.70 -9.97 -9.77
CA GLY A 126 30.78 -10.19 -10.72
C GLY A 126 30.83 -11.62 -11.31
N ASP A 127 29.89 -12.47 -10.96
CA ASP A 127 29.77 -13.87 -11.40
C ASP A 127 28.45 -14.04 -12.17
N PRO A 128 28.49 -14.26 -13.49
CA PRO A 128 27.30 -14.48 -14.30
C PRO A 128 26.49 -15.73 -13.89
N GLU A 129 27.12 -16.74 -13.31
CA GLU A 129 26.45 -17.95 -12.85
C GLU A 129 25.48 -17.70 -11.69
N GLN A 130 25.54 -16.51 -11.04
CA GLN A 130 24.60 -16.11 -10.00
C GLN A 130 23.32 -15.46 -10.53
N GLU A 131 23.17 -15.25 -11.85
CA GLU A 131 21.96 -14.66 -12.45
C GLU A 131 20.67 -15.42 -12.09
N TYR A 132 20.72 -16.75 -12.09
CA TYR A 132 19.56 -17.57 -11.72
C TYR A 132 19.09 -17.31 -10.29
N PHE A 133 20.03 -17.06 -9.37
CA PHE A 133 19.72 -16.76 -7.97
C PHE A 133 19.06 -15.39 -7.84
N VAL A 134 19.60 -14.38 -8.53
CA VAL A 134 19.03 -13.02 -8.57
C VAL A 134 17.62 -13.06 -9.15
N ASP A 135 17.43 -13.77 -10.26
CA ASP A 135 16.13 -13.94 -10.90
C ASP A 135 15.12 -14.67 -9.98
N GLY A 136 15.57 -15.69 -9.24
CA GLY A 136 14.75 -16.41 -8.27
C GLY A 136 14.26 -15.51 -7.13
N VAL A 137 15.15 -14.67 -6.56
CA VAL A 137 14.74 -13.68 -5.53
C VAL A 137 13.66 -12.73 -6.05
N VAL A 138 13.80 -12.23 -7.28
CA VAL A 138 12.79 -11.34 -7.90
C VAL A 138 11.47 -12.07 -8.11
N GLU A 139 11.50 -13.34 -8.52
CA GLU A 139 10.31 -14.17 -8.71
C GLU A 139 9.57 -14.40 -7.39
N GLU A 140 10.30 -14.71 -6.31
CA GLU A 140 9.71 -14.83 -4.97
C GLU A 140 9.11 -13.50 -4.47
N ILE A 141 9.79 -12.38 -4.71
CA ILE A 141 9.22 -11.05 -4.39
C ILE A 141 7.92 -10.81 -5.17
N ILE A 142 7.90 -11.09 -6.49
CA ILE A 142 6.68 -10.95 -7.30
C ILE A 142 5.56 -11.84 -6.74
N THR A 143 5.88 -13.09 -6.42
CA THR A 143 4.94 -14.05 -5.85
C THR A 143 4.39 -13.57 -4.51
N ALA A 144 5.25 -13.08 -3.63
CA ALA A 144 4.86 -12.61 -2.31
C ALA A 144 4.01 -11.33 -2.37
N ILE A 145 4.35 -10.37 -3.25
CA ILE A 145 3.55 -9.16 -3.47
C ILE A 145 2.20 -9.49 -4.12
N SER A 146 2.13 -10.48 -5.00
CA SER A 146 0.89 -10.91 -5.68
C SER A 146 -0.17 -11.45 -4.72
N ARG A 147 0.20 -11.76 -3.47
CA ARG A 147 -0.73 -12.15 -2.40
C ARG A 147 -1.46 -10.96 -1.76
N LEU A 148 -1.17 -9.73 -2.20
CA LEU A 148 -1.83 -8.51 -1.76
C LEU A 148 -3.01 -8.19 -2.71
N PRO A 149 -4.27 -8.47 -2.37
CA PRO A 149 -5.40 -8.38 -3.32
C PRO A 149 -5.71 -6.94 -3.76
N TRP A 150 -5.33 -5.98 -2.94
CA TRP A 150 -5.52 -4.54 -3.22
C TRP A 150 -4.50 -3.97 -4.21
N LEU A 151 -3.44 -4.74 -4.56
CA LEU A 151 -2.35 -4.31 -5.42
C LEU A 151 -2.34 -5.13 -6.72
N PHE A 152 -2.35 -4.46 -7.86
CA PHE A 152 -2.17 -5.12 -9.14
C PHE A 152 -0.69 -5.30 -9.45
N VAL A 153 -0.26 -6.53 -9.65
CA VAL A 153 1.16 -6.87 -9.88
C VAL A 153 1.36 -7.31 -11.32
N ILE A 154 2.32 -6.68 -11.98
CA ILE A 154 2.70 -7.05 -13.35
C ILE A 154 3.40 -8.41 -13.35
N ALA A 155 3.00 -9.28 -14.30
CA ALA A 155 3.60 -10.60 -14.46
C ALA A 155 5.10 -10.50 -14.79
N ARG A 156 5.88 -11.45 -14.25
CA ARG A 156 7.34 -11.56 -14.40
C ARG A 156 7.82 -11.34 -15.85
N ASN A 157 7.20 -12.00 -16.82
CA ASN A 157 7.65 -11.92 -18.21
C ASN A 157 7.64 -10.50 -18.78
N SER A 158 6.69 -9.66 -18.39
CA SER A 158 6.61 -8.27 -18.82
C SER A 158 7.69 -7.41 -18.15
N SER A 159 7.94 -7.62 -16.86
CA SER A 159 9.01 -6.93 -16.13
C SER A 159 10.39 -7.34 -16.62
N PHE A 160 10.58 -8.61 -16.96
CA PHE A 160 11.86 -9.16 -17.42
C PHE A 160 12.25 -8.74 -18.86
N ALA A 161 11.34 -8.13 -19.62
CA ALA A 161 11.68 -7.44 -20.87
C ALA A 161 12.70 -6.30 -20.69
N TYR A 162 12.87 -5.81 -19.47
CA TYR A 162 13.85 -4.77 -19.10
C TYR A 162 15.17 -5.34 -18.57
N LYS A 163 15.38 -6.66 -18.56
CA LYS A 163 16.62 -7.28 -18.08
C LYS A 163 17.83 -6.79 -18.87
N GLY A 164 18.88 -6.38 -18.14
CA GLY A 164 20.13 -5.83 -18.72
C GLY A 164 19.99 -4.41 -19.29
N LYS A 165 18.87 -3.73 -19.05
CA LYS A 165 18.63 -2.34 -19.48
C LYS A 165 18.62 -1.43 -18.25
N SER A 166 18.91 -0.14 -18.48
CA SER A 166 18.74 0.92 -17.47
C SER A 166 17.66 1.89 -17.98
N PRO A 167 16.38 1.50 -17.91
CA PRO A 167 15.30 2.30 -18.46
C PRO A 167 14.99 3.51 -17.57
N ASP A 168 14.44 4.56 -18.16
CA ASP A 168 13.75 5.61 -17.41
C ASP A 168 12.49 5.03 -16.74
N LEU A 169 12.42 5.06 -15.41
CA LEU A 169 11.34 4.44 -14.65
C LEU A 169 9.97 5.08 -14.91
N ARG A 170 9.92 6.37 -15.23
CA ARG A 170 8.68 7.02 -15.70
C ARG A 170 8.19 6.43 -17.02
N ARG A 171 9.12 6.07 -17.90
CA ARG A 171 8.81 5.39 -19.15
C ARG A 171 8.32 3.97 -18.89
N VAL A 172 8.99 3.22 -18.01
CA VAL A 172 8.53 1.89 -17.58
C VAL A 172 7.10 1.93 -17.02
N GLY A 173 6.81 2.92 -16.16
CA GLY A 173 5.48 3.12 -15.61
C GLY A 173 4.42 3.29 -16.69
N ARG A 174 4.70 4.08 -17.74
CA ARG A 174 3.78 4.26 -18.87
C ARG A 174 3.66 3.00 -19.73
N GLU A 175 4.77 2.35 -20.07
CA GLU A 175 4.79 1.15 -20.94
C GLU A 175 4.09 -0.05 -20.29
N LEU A 176 4.25 -0.26 -18.99
CA LEU A 176 3.61 -1.34 -18.24
C LEU A 176 2.26 -0.93 -17.61
N GLY A 177 1.89 0.35 -17.68
CA GLY A 177 0.67 0.86 -17.06
C GLY A 177 0.71 0.77 -15.54
N VAL A 178 1.88 0.91 -14.90
CA VAL A 178 2.02 0.79 -13.45
C VAL A 178 2.40 2.11 -12.79
N ARG A 179 1.89 2.28 -11.57
CA ARG A 179 2.19 3.44 -10.75
C ARG A 179 3.52 3.29 -10.01
N TYR A 180 3.81 2.09 -9.54
CA TYR A 180 4.99 1.82 -8.73
C TYR A 180 5.95 0.88 -9.45
N VAL A 181 7.23 1.11 -9.21
CA VAL A 181 8.30 0.20 -9.67
C VAL A 181 9.20 -0.11 -8.47
N LEU A 182 9.42 -1.40 -8.25
CA LEU A 182 10.46 -1.89 -7.37
C LEU A 182 11.65 -2.31 -8.24
N GLU A 183 12.80 -1.73 -7.99
CA GLU A 183 14.07 -2.13 -8.59
C GLU A 183 15.12 -2.41 -7.51
N GLY A 184 16.21 -3.05 -7.88
CA GLY A 184 17.25 -3.35 -6.91
C GLY A 184 18.49 -3.96 -7.49
N SER A 185 19.39 -4.33 -6.60
CA SER A 185 20.61 -5.06 -6.93
C SER A 185 20.89 -6.12 -5.87
N LEU A 186 21.57 -7.19 -6.30
CA LEU A 186 22.02 -8.26 -5.45
C LEU A 186 23.52 -8.45 -5.60
N ARG A 187 24.21 -8.57 -4.48
CA ARG A 187 25.63 -8.88 -4.42
C ARG A 187 25.86 -10.08 -3.51
N LYS A 188 26.44 -11.13 -4.06
CA LYS A 188 26.89 -12.28 -3.31
C LYS A 188 28.41 -12.22 -3.14
N ALA A 189 28.91 -12.47 -1.95
CA ALA A 189 30.33 -12.59 -1.64
C ALA A 189 30.55 -13.71 -0.62
N ALA A 190 31.19 -14.79 -1.03
CA ALA A 190 31.32 -16.02 -0.24
C ALA A 190 29.95 -16.54 0.24
N ASN A 191 29.76 -16.67 1.56
CA ASN A 191 28.51 -17.14 2.17
C ASN A 191 27.56 -15.99 2.59
N ARG A 192 27.74 -14.78 2.03
CA ARG A 192 26.91 -13.61 2.38
C ARG A 192 26.26 -13.02 1.15
N VAL A 193 24.99 -12.71 1.27
CA VAL A 193 24.20 -12.03 0.26
C VAL A 193 23.77 -10.68 0.78
N ARG A 194 23.91 -9.66 -0.07
CA ARG A 194 23.40 -8.31 0.18
C ARG A 194 22.46 -7.94 -0.93
N ILE A 195 21.27 -7.49 -0.56
CA ILE A 195 20.23 -7.02 -1.47
C ILE A 195 19.94 -5.57 -1.14
N THR A 196 19.88 -4.75 -2.17
CA THR A 196 19.40 -3.36 -2.07
C THR A 196 18.13 -3.26 -2.90
N GLY A 197 17.07 -2.73 -2.31
CA GLY A 197 15.81 -2.48 -2.99
C GLY A 197 15.41 -1.01 -2.90
N GLN A 198 14.70 -0.52 -3.90
CA GLN A 198 14.11 0.81 -3.88
C GLN A 198 12.77 0.82 -4.62
N LEU A 199 11.79 1.50 -4.00
CA LEU A 199 10.44 1.66 -4.49
C LEU A 199 10.25 3.09 -4.99
N ILE A 200 9.79 3.22 -6.22
CA ILE A 200 9.66 4.51 -6.91
C ILE A 200 8.22 4.70 -7.39
N ASP A 201 7.66 5.89 -7.17
CA ASP A 201 6.43 6.34 -7.85
C ASP A 201 6.79 6.81 -9.26
N THR A 202 6.29 6.12 -10.28
CA THR A 202 6.63 6.39 -11.68
C THR A 202 6.00 7.67 -12.21
N THR A 203 4.95 8.19 -11.56
CA THR A 203 4.28 9.43 -11.98
C THR A 203 5.09 10.65 -11.57
N THR A 204 5.65 10.64 -10.38
CA THR A 204 6.45 11.74 -9.84
C THR A 204 7.95 11.54 -10.01
N GLY A 205 8.41 10.28 -10.11
CA GLY A 205 9.82 9.88 -10.04
C GLY A 205 10.38 9.93 -8.62
N ALA A 206 9.52 10.05 -7.60
CA ALA A 206 9.95 10.11 -6.22
C ALA A 206 10.29 8.71 -5.68
N HIS A 207 11.41 8.63 -4.96
CA HIS A 207 11.75 7.43 -4.18
C HIS A 207 10.89 7.40 -2.93
N ILE A 208 10.02 6.39 -2.82
CA ILE A 208 9.14 6.18 -1.67
C ILE A 208 9.87 5.47 -0.55
N TRP A 209 10.75 4.54 -0.94
CA TRP A 209 11.53 3.73 -0.01
C TRP A 209 12.80 3.22 -0.67
N ALA A 210 13.85 3.09 0.12
CA ALA A 210 15.08 2.38 -0.23
C ALA A 210 15.68 1.77 1.04
N ASP A 211 16.09 0.50 0.97
CA ASP A 211 16.72 -0.19 2.09
C ASP A 211 17.62 -1.33 1.60
N ARG A 212 18.31 -1.94 2.57
CA ARG A 212 19.29 -3.00 2.35
C ARG A 212 19.05 -4.17 3.30
N PHE A 213 19.11 -5.37 2.75
CA PHE A 213 18.98 -6.64 3.47
C PHE A 213 20.26 -7.43 3.33
N ASP A 214 20.77 -7.97 4.44
CA ASP A 214 21.95 -8.83 4.48
C ASP A 214 21.51 -10.21 4.99
N GLY A 215 21.91 -11.30 4.31
CA GLY A 215 21.60 -12.68 4.69
C GLY A 215 22.79 -13.62 4.56
N ALA A 216 22.74 -14.78 5.20
CA ALA A 216 23.68 -15.87 5.04
C ALA A 216 23.15 -16.89 4.04
N LEU A 217 24.04 -17.50 3.25
CA LEU A 217 23.70 -18.47 2.21
C LEU A 217 23.86 -19.91 2.73
N ASP A 218 23.10 -20.26 3.78
CA ASP A 218 23.12 -21.63 4.32
C ASP A 218 22.13 -22.53 3.57
N ASP A 219 20.95 -22.01 3.23
CA ASP A 219 19.97 -22.58 2.31
C ASP A 219 19.48 -21.52 1.33
N ILE A 220 19.58 -21.84 0.03
CA ILE A 220 19.22 -20.88 -1.05
C ILE A 220 17.72 -20.58 -1.05
N PHE A 221 16.88 -21.57 -0.86
CA PHE A 221 15.42 -21.42 -0.93
C PHE A 221 14.89 -20.70 0.31
N GLU A 222 15.37 -21.09 1.49
CA GLU A 222 15.01 -20.41 2.75
C GLU A 222 15.41 -18.93 2.71
N LEU A 223 16.60 -18.62 2.20
CA LEU A 223 17.08 -17.26 2.03
C LEU A 223 16.22 -16.45 1.03
N GLN A 224 15.81 -17.04 -0.09
CA GLN A 224 14.92 -16.38 -1.05
C GLN A 224 13.56 -16.03 -0.41
N ASP A 225 12.98 -16.94 0.34
CA ASP A 225 11.72 -16.72 1.08
C ASP A 225 11.86 -15.64 2.14
N GLU A 226 12.93 -15.68 2.95
CA GLU A 226 13.20 -14.67 3.98
C GLU A 226 13.38 -13.27 3.40
N ILE A 227 14.11 -13.17 2.28
CA ILE A 227 14.33 -11.90 1.58
C ILE A 227 13.02 -11.37 1.00
N ALA A 228 12.26 -12.22 0.31
CA ALA A 228 10.98 -11.83 -0.25
C ALA A 228 10.02 -11.33 0.84
N ALA A 229 9.91 -12.06 1.96
CA ALA A 229 9.11 -11.65 3.10
C ALA A 229 9.58 -10.32 3.70
N SER A 230 10.89 -10.12 3.85
CA SER A 230 11.48 -8.90 4.41
C SER A 230 11.25 -7.69 3.50
N VAL A 231 11.46 -7.84 2.18
CA VAL A 231 11.22 -6.77 1.19
C VAL A 231 9.74 -6.40 1.17
N VAL A 232 8.84 -7.38 1.10
CA VAL A 232 7.39 -7.13 1.08
C VAL A 232 6.93 -6.47 2.38
N GLY A 233 7.39 -6.96 3.54
CA GLY A 233 7.08 -6.37 4.84
C GLY A 233 7.56 -4.91 4.98
N ALA A 234 8.66 -4.54 4.33
CA ALA A 234 9.17 -3.18 4.34
C ALA A 234 8.41 -2.25 3.36
N ILE A 235 8.04 -2.74 2.17
CA ILE A 235 7.42 -1.90 1.13
C ILE A 235 5.90 -1.79 1.27
N GLU A 236 5.20 -2.80 1.80
CA GLU A 236 3.74 -2.79 1.92
C GLU A 236 3.22 -1.58 2.71
N PRO A 237 3.73 -1.26 3.91
CA PRO A 237 3.30 -0.07 4.65
C PRO A 237 3.57 1.24 3.89
N LYS A 238 4.66 1.31 3.14
CA LYS A 238 5.04 2.49 2.34
C LYS A 238 4.14 2.68 1.13
N LEU A 239 3.80 1.59 0.42
CA LEU A 239 2.82 1.61 -0.66
C LEU A 239 1.46 2.06 -0.15
N ARG A 240 0.99 1.49 0.96
CA ARG A 240 -0.28 1.85 1.58
C ARG A 240 -0.31 3.31 2.01
N GLN A 241 0.77 3.80 2.61
CA GLN A 241 0.91 5.20 3.00
C GLN A 241 0.85 6.14 1.78
N SER A 242 1.54 5.81 0.70
CA SER A 242 1.51 6.58 -0.55
C SER A 242 0.10 6.65 -1.15
N GLU A 243 -0.66 5.55 -1.12
CA GLU A 243 -2.05 5.52 -1.59
C GLU A 243 -2.99 6.33 -0.67
N ILE A 244 -2.78 6.29 0.65
CA ILE A 244 -3.49 7.13 1.61
C ILE A 244 -3.27 8.62 1.30
N GLU A 245 -2.02 9.03 1.09
CA GLU A 245 -1.69 10.41 0.75
C GLU A 245 -2.32 10.85 -0.57
N ARG A 246 -2.34 9.96 -1.57
CA ARG A 246 -3.00 10.18 -2.84
C ARG A 246 -4.51 10.37 -2.66
N ALA A 247 -5.17 9.46 -1.96
CA ALA A 247 -6.61 9.53 -1.70
C ALA A 247 -6.98 10.81 -0.94
N THR A 248 -6.12 11.23 0.01
CA THR A 248 -6.33 12.47 0.78
C THR A 248 -6.29 13.73 -0.09
N ARG A 249 -5.53 13.72 -1.19
CA ARG A 249 -5.42 14.85 -2.12
C ARG A 249 -6.56 14.91 -3.16
N LYS A 250 -7.33 13.82 -3.37
CA LYS A 250 -8.46 13.82 -4.31
C LYS A 250 -9.60 14.72 -3.81
N PRO A 251 -10.31 15.44 -4.71
CA PRO A 251 -11.52 16.17 -4.34
C PRO A 251 -12.59 15.23 -3.77
N THR A 252 -13.35 15.72 -2.78
CA THR A 252 -14.35 14.90 -2.07
C THR A 252 -15.48 14.39 -2.97
N GLU A 253 -15.76 15.07 -4.07
CA GLU A 253 -16.81 14.72 -5.03
C GLU A 253 -16.44 13.55 -5.98
N SER A 254 -15.13 13.23 -6.07
CA SER A 254 -14.59 12.19 -6.97
C SER A 254 -14.07 10.95 -6.25
N LEU A 255 -14.50 10.72 -5.00
CA LEU A 255 -14.05 9.56 -4.21
C LEU A 255 -14.88 8.33 -4.53
N ASP A 256 -14.19 7.22 -4.80
CA ASP A 256 -14.77 5.88 -4.85
C ASP A 256 -14.72 5.18 -3.47
N ALA A 257 -15.26 3.96 -3.39
CA ALA A 257 -15.27 3.20 -2.14
C ALA A 257 -13.86 2.93 -1.59
N TYR A 258 -12.90 2.69 -2.48
CA TYR A 258 -11.50 2.47 -2.11
C TYR A 258 -10.84 3.74 -1.54
N ASP A 259 -11.04 4.89 -2.16
CA ASP A 259 -10.49 6.16 -1.66
C ASP A 259 -11.07 6.51 -0.26
N LEU A 260 -12.38 6.28 -0.05
CA LEU A 260 -13.03 6.49 1.24
C LEU A 260 -12.46 5.56 2.31
N TYR A 261 -12.23 4.29 1.97
CA TYR A 261 -11.57 3.32 2.84
C TYR A 261 -10.15 3.77 3.22
N LEU A 262 -9.35 4.23 2.25
CA LEU A 262 -7.98 4.72 2.51
C LEU A 262 -7.97 5.93 3.44
N ARG A 263 -8.89 6.88 3.25
CA ARG A 263 -9.05 8.03 4.16
C ARG A 263 -9.45 7.58 5.57
N ALA A 264 -10.38 6.63 5.67
CA ALA A 264 -10.76 6.06 6.95
C ALA A 264 -9.59 5.34 7.62
N LEU A 265 -8.78 4.62 6.86
CA LEU A 265 -7.55 3.98 7.35
C LEU A 265 -6.57 5.02 7.92
N ALA A 266 -6.35 6.14 7.23
CA ALA A 266 -5.50 7.23 7.72
C ALA A 266 -6.00 7.82 9.04
N LEU A 267 -7.32 8.03 9.15
CA LEU A 267 -7.95 8.52 10.38
C LEU A 267 -7.80 7.51 11.52
N SER A 268 -7.99 6.23 11.22
CA SER A 268 -7.89 5.15 12.21
C SER A 268 -6.47 5.01 12.78
N GLN A 269 -5.43 5.34 12.01
CA GLN A 269 -4.03 5.34 12.46
C GLN A 269 -3.74 6.41 13.53
N LYS A 270 -4.51 7.51 13.56
CA LYS A 270 -4.38 8.52 14.63
C LYS A 270 -4.81 7.99 16.00
N TYR A 271 -5.63 6.97 16.02
CA TYR A 271 -6.08 6.23 17.20
C TYR A 271 -6.65 7.13 18.31
N THR A 272 -7.57 8.03 17.96
CA THR A 272 -8.34 8.87 18.88
C THR A 272 -9.83 8.62 18.70
N ASP A 273 -10.66 8.92 19.71
CA ASP A 273 -12.12 8.81 19.63
C ASP A 273 -12.69 9.60 18.45
N GLU A 274 -12.26 10.84 18.29
CA GLU A 274 -12.69 11.72 17.19
C GLU A 274 -12.34 11.13 15.83
N SER A 275 -11.08 10.73 15.63
CA SER A 275 -10.62 10.20 14.34
C SER A 275 -11.27 8.87 13.98
N VAL A 276 -11.58 8.03 14.96
CA VAL A 276 -12.30 6.76 14.73
C VAL A 276 -13.77 7.00 14.37
N ARG A 277 -14.43 8.01 14.96
CA ARG A 277 -15.80 8.41 14.56
C ARG A 277 -15.84 8.94 13.13
N GLU A 278 -14.88 9.80 12.76
CA GLU A 278 -14.78 10.26 11.38
C GLU A 278 -14.49 9.10 10.40
N ALA A 279 -13.62 8.16 10.78
CA ALA A 279 -13.35 6.96 9.97
C ALA A 279 -14.62 6.14 9.74
N LEU A 280 -15.45 5.93 10.76
CA LEU A 280 -16.72 5.21 10.64
C LEU A 280 -17.65 5.86 9.61
N ILE A 281 -17.77 7.19 9.60
CA ILE A 281 -18.59 7.92 8.62
C ILE A 281 -18.09 7.65 7.18
N LEU A 282 -16.78 7.66 6.96
CA LEU A 282 -16.20 7.39 5.64
C LEU A 282 -16.41 5.93 5.21
N LEU A 283 -16.30 4.98 6.14
CA LEU A 283 -16.52 3.55 5.88
C LEU A 283 -17.98 3.24 5.55
N GLU A 284 -18.93 3.87 6.24
CA GLU A 284 -20.35 3.75 5.94
C GLU A 284 -20.68 4.31 4.54
N ARG A 285 -20.07 5.44 4.16
CA ARG A 285 -20.17 5.98 2.80
C ARG A 285 -19.53 5.04 1.76
N ALA A 286 -18.40 4.40 2.07
CA ALA A 286 -17.79 3.42 1.20
C ALA A 286 -18.74 2.24 0.93
N LEU A 287 -19.41 1.72 1.97
CA LEU A 287 -20.41 0.66 1.84
C LEU A 287 -21.71 1.12 1.14
N ALA A 288 -22.03 2.41 1.18
CA ALA A 288 -23.15 2.96 0.40
C ALA A 288 -22.84 2.99 -1.11
N ILE A 289 -21.58 3.12 -1.51
CA ILE A 289 -21.13 3.04 -2.92
C ILE A 289 -21.00 1.58 -3.35
N ASP A 290 -20.32 0.75 -2.56
CA ASP A 290 -20.13 -0.67 -2.80
C ASP A 290 -20.48 -1.48 -1.54
N GLY A 291 -21.71 -1.98 -1.50
CA GLY A 291 -22.22 -2.77 -0.36
C GLY A 291 -21.51 -4.11 -0.14
N SER A 292 -20.71 -4.57 -1.12
CA SER A 292 -19.93 -5.81 -1.04
C SER A 292 -18.48 -5.59 -0.64
N TYR A 293 -18.06 -4.34 -0.43
CA TYR A 293 -16.66 -4.00 -0.15
C TYR A 293 -16.22 -4.52 1.23
N ALA A 294 -15.68 -5.74 1.25
CA ALA A 294 -15.33 -6.48 2.46
C ALA A 294 -14.32 -5.75 3.39
N PRO A 295 -13.26 -5.06 2.89
CA PRO A 295 -12.36 -4.33 3.76
C PRO A 295 -13.04 -3.23 4.59
N ALA A 296 -14.00 -2.49 4.00
CA ALA A 296 -14.73 -1.45 4.72
C ALA A 296 -15.67 -2.06 5.78
N ALA A 297 -16.39 -3.13 5.44
CA ALA A 297 -17.27 -3.83 6.38
C ALA A 297 -16.49 -4.39 7.59
N ALA A 298 -15.35 -5.03 7.36
CA ALA A 298 -14.48 -5.54 8.42
C ALA A 298 -13.91 -4.42 9.29
N MET A 299 -13.51 -3.30 8.67
CA MET A 299 -12.92 -2.16 9.37
C MET A 299 -13.90 -1.42 10.27
N ILE A 300 -15.20 -1.35 9.92
CA ILE A 300 -16.25 -0.81 10.80
C ILE A 300 -16.27 -1.62 12.11
N GLY A 301 -16.33 -2.95 12.01
CA GLY A 301 -16.29 -3.82 13.18
C GLY A 301 -15.02 -3.66 14.00
N TRP A 302 -13.88 -3.47 13.35
CA TRP A 302 -12.60 -3.22 14.00
C TRP A 302 -12.60 -1.88 14.75
N CYS A 303 -13.12 -0.81 14.16
CA CYS A 303 -13.29 0.50 14.81
C CYS A 303 -14.22 0.43 16.03
N ARG A 304 -15.36 -0.28 15.93
CA ARG A 304 -16.27 -0.52 17.07
C ARG A 304 -15.59 -1.31 18.19
N SER A 305 -14.72 -2.27 17.84
CA SER A 305 -13.91 -3.00 18.82
C SER A 305 -12.96 -2.06 19.56
N TRP A 306 -12.36 -1.07 18.90
CA TRP A 306 -11.52 -0.07 19.54
C TRP A 306 -12.29 0.86 20.46
N GLN A 307 -13.45 1.34 20.03
CA GLN A 307 -14.31 2.17 20.88
C GLN A 307 -14.63 1.46 22.19
N LYS A 308 -15.00 0.17 22.11
CA LYS A 308 -15.26 -0.64 23.30
C LYS A 308 -14.00 -0.86 24.15
N LEU A 309 -12.86 -1.20 23.52
CA LEU A 309 -11.59 -1.49 24.18
C LEU A 309 -11.04 -0.30 24.97
N GLN A 310 -11.15 0.91 24.37
CA GLN A 310 -10.62 2.15 24.95
C GLN A 310 -11.65 2.91 25.79
N GLY A 311 -12.89 2.43 25.84
CA GLY A 311 -13.94 3.12 26.57
C GLY A 311 -14.31 4.49 25.97
N TRP A 312 -14.17 4.67 24.64
CA TRP A 312 -14.48 5.91 23.91
C TRP A 312 -16.00 6.08 23.69
N GLY A 313 -16.73 6.15 24.77
CA GLY A 313 -18.17 6.24 24.79
C GLY A 313 -18.87 4.86 24.85
N PRO A 314 -20.19 4.84 25.07
CA PRO A 314 -20.94 3.61 25.06
C PRO A 314 -21.07 3.09 23.63
N VAL A 315 -20.73 1.82 23.42
CA VAL A 315 -21.09 1.07 22.21
C VAL A 315 -22.32 0.26 22.56
N SER A 316 -23.45 0.57 21.95
CA SER A 316 -24.73 -0.08 22.23
C SER A 316 -24.76 -1.54 21.76
N ASP A 317 -25.64 -2.36 22.32
CA ASP A 317 -25.83 -3.74 21.87
C ASP A 317 -26.24 -3.83 20.39
N ALA A 318 -26.99 -2.83 19.90
CA ALA A 318 -27.38 -2.73 18.50
C ALA A 318 -26.14 -2.49 17.60
N GLU A 319 -25.22 -1.60 17.99
CA GLU A 319 -23.97 -1.35 17.24
C GLU A 319 -23.03 -2.56 17.29
N ILE A 320 -23.02 -3.31 18.39
CA ILE A 320 -22.26 -4.57 18.49
C ILE A 320 -22.87 -5.62 17.55
N ALA A 321 -24.20 -5.76 17.52
CA ALA A 321 -24.89 -6.70 16.63
C ALA A 321 -24.65 -6.37 15.16
N ASP A 322 -24.72 -5.08 14.79
CA ASP A 322 -24.42 -4.60 13.44
C ASP A 322 -22.95 -4.87 13.05
N ALA A 323 -22.00 -4.57 13.93
CA ALA A 323 -20.60 -4.85 13.70
C ALA A 323 -20.32 -6.35 13.48
N LEU A 324 -21.00 -7.24 14.23
CA LEU A 324 -20.91 -8.69 14.05
C LEU A 324 -21.53 -9.14 12.72
N GLN A 325 -22.65 -8.53 12.31
CA GLN A 325 -23.28 -8.81 11.02
C GLN A 325 -22.35 -8.35 9.87
N LEU A 326 -21.77 -7.17 9.95
CA LEU A 326 -20.81 -6.66 8.96
C LEU A 326 -19.57 -7.56 8.87
N ALA A 327 -19.05 -8.05 10.00
CA ALA A 327 -17.95 -9.00 10.01
C ALA A 327 -18.30 -10.31 9.28
N ARG A 328 -19.51 -10.86 9.48
CA ARG A 328 -19.97 -12.04 8.74
C ARG A 328 -20.11 -11.77 7.25
N ARG A 329 -20.69 -10.62 6.87
CA ARG A 329 -20.75 -10.20 5.45
C ARG A 329 -19.38 -10.06 4.84
N ALA A 330 -18.41 -9.48 5.57
CA ALA A 330 -17.03 -9.35 5.11
C ALA A 330 -16.37 -10.72 4.85
N ILE A 331 -16.66 -11.74 5.65
CA ILE A 331 -16.20 -13.11 5.46
C ILE A 331 -16.79 -13.76 4.20
N GLU A 332 -18.07 -13.49 3.93
CA GLU A 332 -18.78 -14.04 2.76
C GLU A 332 -18.36 -13.35 1.46
N ALA A 333 -18.28 -12.01 1.46
CA ALA A 333 -17.92 -11.22 0.30
C ALA A 333 -16.40 -11.25 0.02
N GLY A 334 -15.57 -11.25 1.06
CA GLY A 334 -14.10 -11.15 0.98
C GLY A 334 -13.40 -12.49 1.13
N LYS A 335 -13.88 -13.55 0.46
CA LYS A 335 -13.28 -14.90 0.55
C LYS A 335 -11.79 -14.95 0.24
N ASP A 336 -11.34 -14.07 -0.66
CA ASP A 336 -9.96 -13.94 -1.14
C ASP A 336 -9.29 -12.65 -0.64
N GLU A 337 -9.85 -12.02 0.40
CA GLU A 337 -9.33 -10.78 1.00
C GLU A 337 -8.75 -11.07 2.39
N PRO A 338 -7.46 -11.43 2.51
CA PRO A 338 -6.85 -11.92 3.75
C PRO A 338 -6.97 -10.95 4.92
N GLU A 339 -6.83 -9.64 4.68
CA GLU A 339 -6.93 -8.63 5.74
C GLU A 339 -8.37 -8.48 6.24
N ALA A 340 -9.35 -8.50 5.33
CA ALA A 340 -10.75 -8.44 5.70
C ALA A 340 -11.16 -9.65 6.55
N LEU A 341 -10.69 -10.86 6.18
CA LEU A 341 -10.89 -12.07 6.96
C LEU A 341 -10.26 -11.94 8.35
N CYS A 342 -9.02 -11.49 8.45
CA CYS A 342 -8.32 -11.36 9.73
C CYS A 342 -8.97 -10.30 10.65
N MET A 343 -9.37 -9.15 10.09
CA MET A 343 -10.11 -8.13 10.84
C MET A 343 -11.47 -8.66 11.32
N ALA A 344 -12.24 -9.28 10.44
CA ALA A 344 -13.56 -9.84 10.77
C ALA A 344 -13.45 -10.94 11.83
N GLY A 345 -12.44 -11.81 11.72
CA GLY A 345 -12.18 -12.83 12.74
C GLY A 345 -11.92 -12.20 14.11
N ASN A 346 -11.07 -11.17 14.21
CA ASN A 346 -10.85 -10.49 15.48
C ASN A 346 -12.13 -9.83 16.02
N VAL A 347 -12.98 -9.25 15.17
CA VAL A 347 -14.28 -8.68 15.57
C VAL A 347 -15.16 -9.75 16.18
N ILE A 348 -15.30 -10.92 15.55
CA ILE A 348 -16.08 -12.06 16.07
C ILE A 348 -15.54 -12.51 17.42
N SER A 349 -14.20 -12.58 17.58
CA SER A 349 -13.57 -12.93 18.85
C SER A 349 -13.83 -11.89 19.93
N PHE A 350 -13.65 -10.60 19.63
CA PHE A 350 -13.67 -9.54 20.64
C PHE A 350 -15.08 -9.10 21.02
N LEU A 351 -15.97 -8.88 20.04
CA LEU A 351 -17.32 -8.43 20.29
C LEU A 351 -18.29 -9.58 20.56
N GLY A 352 -18.07 -10.73 19.92
CA GLY A 352 -18.97 -11.89 19.99
C GLY A 352 -18.53 -13.00 20.95
N GLY A 353 -17.27 -13.02 21.41
CA GLY A 353 -16.74 -14.06 22.29
C GLY A 353 -16.51 -15.42 21.61
N ASP A 354 -16.77 -15.54 20.30
CA ASP A 354 -16.56 -16.79 19.55
C ASP A 354 -15.11 -16.89 19.04
N HIS A 355 -14.25 -17.32 19.94
CA HIS A 355 -12.80 -17.45 19.64
C HIS A 355 -12.49 -18.62 18.72
N ALA A 356 -13.33 -19.65 18.67
CA ALA A 356 -13.14 -20.83 17.82
C ALA A 356 -13.38 -20.49 16.35
N THR A 357 -14.53 -19.91 16.01
CA THR A 357 -14.84 -19.43 14.66
C THR A 357 -13.81 -18.40 14.21
N ALA A 358 -13.44 -17.45 15.09
CA ALA A 358 -12.46 -16.41 14.79
C ALA A 358 -11.10 -17.00 14.41
N ALA A 359 -10.61 -18.01 15.11
CA ALA A 359 -9.34 -18.67 14.80
C ALA A 359 -9.35 -19.29 13.40
N GLY A 360 -10.42 -20.01 13.02
CA GLY A 360 -10.55 -20.60 11.68
C GLY A 360 -10.63 -19.57 10.56
N VAL A 361 -11.30 -18.43 10.79
CA VAL A 361 -11.37 -17.34 9.81
C VAL A 361 -10.01 -16.68 9.60
N ILE A 362 -9.28 -16.41 10.69
CA ILE A 362 -7.94 -15.82 10.62
C ILE A 362 -6.94 -16.79 9.99
N GLU A 363 -7.02 -18.08 10.29
CA GLU A 363 -6.19 -19.11 9.65
C GLU A 363 -6.39 -19.12 8.12
N ARG A 364 -7.63 -19.03 7.63
CA ARG A 364 -7.91 -18.88 6.19
C ARG A 364 -7.24 -17.64 5.62
N GLY A 365 -7.33 -16.49 6.31
CA GLY A 365 -6.64 -15.26 5.89
C GLY A 365 -5.12 -15.43 5.82
N LEU A 366 -4.52 -16.14 6.78
CA LEU A 366 -3.09 -16.43 6.80
C LEU A 366 -2.65 -17.47 5.78
N VAL A 367 -3.52 -18.40 5.38
CA VAL A 367 -3.27 -19.29 4.24
C VAL A 367 -3.21 -18.52 2.94
N LEU A 368 -4.10 -17.51 2.75
CA LEU A 368 -4.09 -16.65 1.57
C LEU A 368 -2.86 -15.72 1.53
N ASN A 369 -2.50 -15.13 2.68
CA ASN A 369 -1.32 -14.28 2.81
C ASN A 369 -0.56 -14.59 4.11
N PRO A 370 0.39 -15.53 4.11
CA PRO A 370 1.21 -15.87 5.28
C PRO A 370 2.17 -14.75 5.71
N ASN A 371 2.35 -13.72 4.88
CA ASN A 371 3.19 -12.55 5.16
C ASN A 371 2.37 -11.34 5.65
N SER A 372 1.09 -11.51 5.99
CA SER A 372 0.28 -10.45 6.59
C SER A 372 0.66 -10.19 8.04
N ALA A 373 1.31 -9.06 8.32
CA ALA A 373 1.60 -8.63 9.69
C ALA A 373 0.30 -8.43 10.49
N LEU A 374 -0.75 -7.83 9.86
CA LEU A 374 -2.07 -7.69 10.45
C LEU A 374 -2.70 -9.04 10.78
N GLY A 375 -2.54 -10.02 9.89
CA GLY A 375 -3.05 -11.39 10.09
C GLY A 375 -2.41 -12.06 11.30
N TRP A 376 -1.09 -12.00 11.43
CA TRP A 376 -0.38 -12.54 12.59
C TRP A 376 -0.71 -11.78 13.87
N PHE A 377 -0.88 -10.47 13.81
CA PHE A 377 -1.35 -9.68 14.96
C PHE A 377 -2.75 -10.12 15.40
N ALA A 378 -3.71 -10.23 14.47
CA ALA A 378 -5.06 -10.71 14.77
C ALA A 378 -5.05 -12.14 15.34
N SER A 379 -4.21 -13.03 14.81
CA SER A 379 -3.99 -14.38 15.34
C SER A 379 -3.50 -14.34 16.81
N GLY A 380 -2.50 -13.51 17.11
CA GLY A 380 -2.01 -13.33 18.47
C GLY A 380 -3.10 -12.85 19.42
N LEU A 381 -3.95 -11.92 18.99
CA LEU A 381 -5.08 -11.44 19.80
C LEU A 381 -6.10 -12.55 20.12
N VAL A 382 -6.40 -13.42 19.17
CA VAL A 382 -7.31 -14.55 19.41
C VAL A 382 -6.68 -15.64 20.27
N LEU A 383 -5.40 -15.94 20.02
CA LEU A 383 -4.65 -16.96 20.77
C LEU A 383 -4.54 -16.66 22.26
N TYR A 384 -4.24 -15.40 22.64
CA TYR A 384 -4.21 -15.08 24.08
C TYR A 384 -5.61 -15.17 24.72
N ARG A 385 -6.68 -14.80 24.00
CA ARG A 385 -8.08 -14.95 24.47
C ARG A 385 -8.48 -16.42 24.59
N GLN A 386 -7.84 -17.31 23.84
CA GLN A 386 -7.99 -18.77 24.00
C GLN A 386 -7.11 -19.33 25.14
N ASN A 387 -6.46 -18.49 25.93
CA ASN A 387 -5.49 -18.86 26.96
C ASN A 387 -4.31 -19.69 26.42
N ARG A 388 -3.80 -19.28 25.24
CA ARG A 388 -2.61 -19.87 24.59
C ARG A 388 -1.49 -18.82 24.46
N PRO A 389 -0.94 -18.35 25.60
CA PRO A 389 -0.06 -17.18 25.61
C PRO A 389 1.25 -17.41 24.83
N ASP A 390 1.85 -18.59 24.88
CA ASP A 390 3.12 -18.86 24.18
C ASP A 390 2.94 -18.77 22.67
N ARG A 391 1.87 -19.34 22.13
CA ARG A 391 1.57 -19.22 20.69
C ARG A 391 1.20 -17.78 20.29
N ALA A 392 0.57 -17.02 21.21
CA ALA A 392 0.30 -15.61 20.97
C ALA A 392 1.60 -14.80 20.88
N ILE A 393 2.59 -15.09 21.70
CA ILE A 393 3.92 -14.47 21.66
C ILE A 393 4.58 -14.74 20.32
N GLU A 394 4.60 -15.99 19.84
CA GLU A 394 5.15 -16.35 18.52
C GLU A 394 4.47 -15.56 17.39
N ALA A 395 3.14 -15.46 17.44
CA ALA A 395 2.36 -14.72 16.44
C ALA A 395 2.68 -13.22 16.42
N PHE A 396 2.75 -12.57 17.60
CA PHE A 396 3.12 -11.16 17.69
C PHE A 396 4.57 -10.90 17.26
N GLN A 397 5.50 -11.79 17.62
CA GLN A 397 6.90 -11.68 17.17
C GLN A 397 7.00 -11.84 15.65
N ARG A 398 6.20 -12.72 15.05
CA ARG A 398 6.14 -12.85 13.59
C ARG A 398 5.57 -11.60 12.94
N ALA A 399 4.50 -11.01 13.49
CA ALA A 399 3.98 -9.73 13.01
C ALA A 399 5.04 -8.63 13.03
N MET A 400 5.81 -8.51 14.11
CA MET A 400 6.90 -7.53 14.22
C MET A 400 8.02 -7.76 13.21
N ARG A 401 8.38 -9.01 12.94
CA ARG A 401 9.39 -9.34 11.92
C ARG A 401 8.92 -9.01 10.50
N LEU A 402 7.62 -9.25 10.22
CA LEU A 402 7.04 -8.99 8.90
C LEU A 402 6.86 -7.49 8.62
N SER A 403 6.62 -6.67 9.64
CA SER A 403 6.44 -5.22 9.49
C SER A 403 7.20 -4.45 10.58
N PRO A 404 8.55 -4.37 10.49
CA PRO A 404 9.38 -3.73 11.51
C PRO A 404 9.17 -2.21 11.61
N PHE A 405 8.64 -1.58 10.57
CA PHE A 405 8.33 -0.14 10.51
C PHE A 405 6.82 0.13 10.46
N ASP A 406 6.02 -0.78 11.03
CA ASP A 406 4.58 -0.62 11.08
C ASP A 406 4.20 0.66 11.85
N PRO A 407 3.38 1.57 11.28
CA PRO A 407 2.92 2.77 12.01
C PRO A 407 2.18 2.44 13.31
N LEU A 408 1.66 1.22 13.43
CA LEU A 408 0.94 0.71 14.58
C LEU A 408 1.76 -0.34 15.36
N GLY A 409 3.08 -0.38 15.16
CA GLY A 409 4.01 -1.35 15.77
C GLY A 409 3.95 -1.41 17.30
N TYR A 410 3.61 -0.29 17.97
CA TYR A 410 3.38 -0.25 19.40
C TYR A 410 2.30 -1.24 19.88
N ARG A 411 1.35 -1.62 18.99
CA ARG A 411 0.32 -2.63 19.30
C ARG A 411 0.88 -4.03 19.38
N PHE A 412 1.91 -4.34 18.58
CA PHE A 412 2.58 -5.64 18.65
C PHE A 412 3.28 -5.79 20.01
N SER A 413 3.95 -4.70 20.45
CA SER A 413 4.56 -4.63 21.79
C SER A 413 3.50 -4.76 22.89
N ALA A 414 2.34 -4.12 22.76
CA ALA A 414 1.22 -4.26 23.68
C ALA A 414 0.64 -5.68 23.69
N GLY A 415 0.58 -6.34 22.51
CA GLY A 415 0.19 -7.74 22.39
C GLY A 415 1.15 -8.68 23.11
N LEU A 416 2.45 -8.44 22.99
CA LEU A 416 3.46 -9.19 23.75
C LEU A 416 3.32 -8.96 25.25
N ALA A 417 3.09 -7.72 25.68
CA ALA A 417 2.87 -7.41 27.09
C ALA A 417 1.69 -8.21 27.69
N VAL A 418 0.54 -8.26 27.02
CA VAL A 418 -0.62 -9.02 27.50
C VAL A 418 -0.36 -10.52 27.45
N ALA A 419 0.31 -11.04 26.44
CA ALA A 419 0.60 -12.47 26.34
C ALA A 419 1.57 -12.94 27.44
N HIS A 420 2.63 -12.17 27.72
CA HIS A 420 3.53 -12.44 28.84
C HIS A 420 2.83 -12.33 30.21
N LEU A 421 1.94 -11.33 30.37
CA LEU A 421 1.17 -11.18 31.62
C LEU A 421 0.29 -12.41 31.89
N ILE A 422 -0.44 -12.91 30.86
CA ILE A 422 -1.28 -14.10 31.01
C ILE A 422 -0.45 -15.35 31.27
N ALA A 423 0.77 -15.41 30.70
CA ALA A 423 1.73 -16.49 30.96
C ALA A 423 2.36 -16.44 32.39
N GLY A 424 2.04 -15.43 33.19
CA GLY A 424 2.66 -15.22 34.50
C GLY A 424 4.08 -14.66 34.47
N ARG A 425 4.57 -14.27 33.29
CA ARG A 425 5.88 -13.65 33.08
C ARG A 425 5.76 -12.14 33.23
N TYR A 426 5.56 -11.69 34.46
CA TYR A 426 5.20 -10.30 34.75
C TYR A 426 6.32 -9.31 34.52
N GLN A 427 7.59 -9.72 34.66
CA GLN A 427 8.73 -8.83 34.38
C GLN A 427 8.83 -8.53 32.89
N GLU A 428 8.75 -9.56 32.06
CA GLU A 428 8.74 -9.42 30.60
C GLU A 428 7.52 -8.63 30.10
N ALA A 429 6.37 -8.83 30.79
CA ALA A 429 5.16 -8.05 30.48
C ALA A 429 5.39 -6.55 30.71
N ILE A 430 6.12 -6.16 31.75
CA ILE A 430 6.50 -4.76 32.01
C ILE A 430 7.43 -4.24 30.92
N GLU A 431 8.46 -4.99 30.53
CA GLU A 431 9.44 -4.59 29.52
C GLU A 431 8.76 -4.31 28.16
N TRP A 432 7.85 -5.19 27.75
CA TRP A 432 7.07 -4.99 26.53
C TRP A 432 6.05 -3.86 26.65
N ALA A 433 5.45 -3.68 27.83
CA ALA A 433 4.58 -2.54 28.08
C ALA A 433 5.34 -1.20 27.99
N ASP A 434 6.54 -1.12 28.56
CA ASP A 434 7.39 0.06 28.49
C ASP A 434 7.73 0.41 27.05
N ARG A 435 8.08 -0.59 26.24
CA ARG A 435 8.38 -0.38 24.81
C ARG A 435 7.17 0.20 24.08
N SER A 436 5.97 -0.33 24.28
CA SER A 436 4.73 0.20 23.70
C SER A 436 4.45 1.64 24.16
N LEU A 437 4.64 1.92 25.46
CA LEU A 437 4.38 3.24 26.07
C LEU A 437 5.43 4.30 25.69
N CYS A 438 6.63 3.91 25.27
CA CYS A 438 7.60 4.83 24.69
C CYS A 438 7.08 5.43 23.38
N GLU A 439 6.34 4.67 22.56
CA GLU A 439 5.76 5.14 21.30
C GLU A 439 4.42 5.86 21.53
N VAL A 440 3.54 5.28 22.38
CA VAL A 440 2.20 5.84 22.68
C VAL A 440 1.99 5.91 24.19
N PRO A 441 2.41 7.01 24.88
CA PRO A 441 2.44 7.13 26.35
C PRO A 441 1.06 7.01 27.03
N ARG A 442 -0.03 7.21 26.30
CA ARG A 442 -1.41 7.16 26.82
C ARG A 442 -2.20 5.95 26.31
N TYR A 443 -1.51 4.88 25.88
CA TYR A 443 -2.18 3.68 25.38
C TYR A 443 -2.81 2.90 26.55
N GLU A 444 -4.11 3.08 26.73
CA GLU A 444 -4.88 2.64 27.91
C GLU A 444 -4.67 1.16 28.25
N SER A 445 -4.84 0.28 27.25
CA SER A 445 -4.71 -1.18 27.49
C SER A 445 -3.32 -1.58 27.97
N THR A 446 -2.26 -0.92 27.49
CA THR A 446 -0.89 -1.19 27.92
C THR A 446 -0.61 -0.66 29.33
N ILE A 447 -1.14 0.54 29.66
CA ILE A 447 -1.05 1.06 31.04
C ILE A 447 -1.71 0.07 32.00
N ARG A 448 -2.89 -0.44 31.67
CA ARG A 448 -3.61 -1.45 32.47
C ARG A 448 -2.78 -2.72 32.62
N ASN A 449 -2.17 -3.25 31.56
CA ASN A 449 -1.29 -4.41 31.63
C ASN A 449 -0.12 -4.18 32.59
N ARG A 450 0.48 -2.98 32.54
CA ARG A 450 1.58 -2.61 33.45
C ARG A 450 1.13 -2.53 34.89
N VAL A 451 -0.04 -1.93 35.19
CA VAL A 451 -0.62 -1.91 36.54
C VAL A 451 -0.71 -3.34 37.10
N VAL A 452 -1.30 -4.24 36.33
CA VAL A 452 -1.54 -5.63 36.75
C VAL A 452 -0.23 -6.37 36.92
N ALA A 453 0.72 -6.24 36.02
CA ALA A 453 2.02 -6.89 36.11
C ALA A 453 2.83 -6.42 37.35
N CYS A 454 2.88 -5.09 37.58
CA CYS A 454 3.53 -4.55 38.80
C CYS A 454 2.88 -5.07 40.08
N ALA A 455 1.55 -5.13 40.13
CA ALA A 455 0.80 -5.60 41.28
C ALA A 455 1.05 -7.09 41.59
N HIS A 456 1.17 -7.94 40.54
CA HIS A 456 1.49 -9.36 40.72
C HIS A 456 2.95 -9.60 41.13
N LEU A 457 3.89 -8.70 40.75
CA LEU A 457 5.27 -8.72 41.23
C LEU A 457 5.44 -8.18 42.66
N GLY A 458 4.35 -7.70 43.30
CA GLY A 458 4.41 -7.08 44.64
C GLY A 458 4.95 -5.64 44.62
N ARG A 459 5.13 -5.02 43.45
CA ARG A 459 5.54 -3.60 43.28
C ARG A 459 4.33 -2.70 43.44
N ILE A 460 3.72 -2.69 44.62
CA ILE A 460 2.41 -2.08 44.84
C ILE A 460 2.43 -0.56 44.68
N ASP A 461 3.47 0.13 45.11
CA ASP A 461 3.54 1.59 44.96
C ASP A 461 3.66 1.99 43.46
N GLU A 462 4.46 1.27 42.70
CA GLU A 462 4.56 1.46 41.24
C GLU A 462 3.22 1.15 40.55
N ALA A 463 2.53 0.06 40.99
CA ALA A 463 1.20 -0.27 40.46
C ALA A 463 0.18 0.84 40.74
N ARG A 464 0.21 1.46 41.94
CA ARG A 464 -0.66 2.61 42.28
C ARG A 464 -0.36 3.85 41.44
N ASP A 465 0.92 4.13 41.16
CA ASP A 465 1.33 5.24 40.32
C ASP A 465 0.80 5.08 38.91
N TRP A 466 0.91 3.89 38.34
CA TRP A 466 0.35 3.58 37.02
C TRP A 466 -1.18 3.53 37.03
N LEU A 467 -1.81 3.08 38.11
CA LEU A 467 -3.27 3.14 38.24
C LEU A 467 -3.79 4.58 38.24
N ARG A 468 -3.09 5.53 38.88
CA ARG A 468 -3.46 6.95 38.79
C ARG A 468 -3.46 7.45 37.33
N ARG A 469 -2.44 7.14 36.55
CA ARG A 469 -2.38 7.46 35.13
C ARG A 469 -3.51 6.79 34.33
N LEU A 470 -3.86 5.54 34.66
CA LEU A 470 -4.98 4.85 34.04
C LEU A 470 -6.30 5.57 34.33
N LEU A 471 -6.52 6.00 35.56
CA LEU A 471 -7.72 6.72 35.96
C LEU A 471 -7.81 8.14 35.41
N GLU A 472 -6.71 8.78 35.02
CA GLU A 472 -6.73 10.03 34.23
C GLU A 472 -7.33 9.84 32.84
N ILE A 473 -7.21 8.63 32.24
CA ILE A 473 -7.74 8.28 30.92
C ILE A 473 -9.15 7.72 31.07
N THR A 474 -9.38 6.87 32.06
CA THR A 474 -10.65 6.19 32.34
C THR A 474 -11.13 6.46 33.77
N PRO A 475 -11.61 7.71 34.09
CA PRO A 475 -11.92 8.12 35.47
C PRO A 475 -13.03 7.28 36.17
N ARG A 476 -13.86 6.62 35.37
CA ARG A 476 -14.99 5.82 35.89
C ARG A 476 -14.69 4.32 35.91
N LEU A 477 -13.44 3.91 35.79
CA LEU A 477 -13.06 2.50 35.83
C LEU A 477 -13.22 1.97 37.28
N THR A 478 -13.89 0.84 37.40
CA THR A 478 -14.06 0.08 38.62
C THR A 478 -13.90 -1.42 38.32
N ILE A 479 -13.75 -2.26 39.33
CA ILE A 479 -13.71 -3.70 39.12
C ILE A 479 -15.00 -4.23 38.50
N ALA A 480 -16.17 -3.76 38.95
CA ALA A 480 -17.44 -4.12 38.38
C ALA A 480 -17.54 -3.73 36.90
N ARG A 481 -17.14 -2.50 36.54
CA ARG A 481 -17.12 -2.02 35.18
C ARG A 481 -16.11 -2.77 34.29
N TYR A 482 -14.93 -3.08 34.80
CA TYR A 482 -13.96 -3.92 34.10
C TYR A 482 -14.55 -5.29 33.74
N LYS A 483 -15.18 -5.97 34.70
CA LYS A 483 -15.86 -7.25 34.45
C LYS A 483 -16.97 -7.14 33.39
N ALA A 484 -17.78 -6.09 33.45
CA ALA A 484 -18.84 -5.86 32.48
C ALA A 484 -18.29 -5.62 31.06
N LEU A 485 -17.19 -4.89 30.91
CA LEU A 485 -16.59 -4.59 29.61
C LEU A 485 -15.91 -5.80 28.96
N TYR A 486 -15.23 -6.63 29.78
CA TYR A 486 -14.33 -7.67 29.25
C TYR A 486 -14.79 -9.11 29.53
N GLY A 487 -15.87 -9.30 30.30
CA GLY A 487 -16.35 -10.63 30.69
C GLY A 487 -16.75 -11.53 29.53
N ILE A 488 -17.25 -10.97 28.41
CA ILE A 488 -17.55 -11.72 27.19
C ILE A 488 -16.27 -12.02 26.39
N THR A 489 -15.30 -11.11 26.43
CA THR A 489 -14.09 -11.15 25.61
C THR A 489 -13.01 -12.06 26.16
N HIS A 490 -12.92 -12.16 27.49
CA HIS A 490 -11.84 -12.89 28.19
C HIS A 490 -12.41 -14.08 28.95
N PRO A 491 -11.78 -15.26 28.87
CA PRO A 491 -12.12 -16.38 29.73
C PRO A 491 -12.00 -16.02 31.21
N PRO A 492 -12.74 -16.70 32.10
CA PRO A 492 -12.73 -16.40 33.53
C PRO A 492 -11.33 -16.33 34.17
N GLY A 493 -10.43 -17.25 33.83
CA GLY A 493 -9.06 -17.24 34.38
C GLY A 493 -8.23 -16.01 33.99
N ILE A 494 -8.46 -15.43 32.80
CA ILE A 494 -7.81 -14.17 32.37
C ILE A 494 -8.42 -13.00 33.14
N ILE A 495 -9.75 -12.96 33.29
CA ILE A 495 -10.44 -11.92 34.06
C ILE A 495 -9.92 -11.91 35.49
N ASP A 496 -9.73 -13.08 36.10
CA ASP A 496 -9.26 -13.20 37.49
C ASP A 496 -7.84 -12.61 37.69
N ILE A 497 -6.93 -12.84 36.75
CA ILE A 497 -5.57 -12.23 36.76
C ILE A 497 -5.69 -10.69 36.78
N TYR A 498 -6.51 -10.12 35.92
CA TYR A 498 -6.67 -8.66 35.86
C TYR A 498 -7.36 -8.11 37.11
N VAL A 499 -8.46 -8.74 37.52
CA VAL A 499 -9.22 -8.30 38.71
C VAL A 499 -8.37 -8.34 39.97
N GLU A 500 -7.61 -9.41 40.18
CA GLU A 500 -6.69 -9.53 41.31
C GLU A 500 -5.59 -8.44 41.26
N GLY A 501 -4.95 -8.23 40.11
CA GLY A 501 -3.90 -7.22 39.98
C GLY A 501 -4.43 -5.80 40.17
N LEU A 502 -5.57 -5.44 39.54
CA LEU A 502 -6.20 -4.14 39.70
C LEU A 502 -6.65 -3.89 41.14
N ARG A 503 -7.19 -4.91 41.83
CA ARG A 503 -7.58 -4.83 43.24
C ARG A 503 -6.37 -4.61 44.14
N LYS A 504 -5.25 -5.34 43.93
CA LYS A 504 -3.99 -5.11 44.66
C LYS A 504 -3.44 -3.69 44.45
N ALA A 505 -3.62 -3.12 43.26
CA ALA A 505 -3.24 -1.74 42.95
C ALA A 505 -4.16 -0.70 43.62
N GLY A 506 -5.35 -1.09 44.12
CA GLY A 506 -6.29 -0.21 44.81
C GLY A 506 -7.45 0.30 43.96
N LEU A 507 -7.77 -0.36 42.81
CA LEU A 507 -8.96 -0.02 42.06
C LEU A 507 -10.23 -0.35 42.83
N PRO A 508 -11.23 0.58 42.99
CA PRO A 508 -12.46 0.31 43.75
C PRO A 508 -13.34 -0.77 43.09
N GLU A 509 -14.14 -1.44 43.91
CA GLU A 509 -15.06 -2.51 43.46
C GLU A 509 -16.21 -1.94 42.62
N GLU A 510 -16.81 -0.78 43.04
CA GLU A 510 -17.96 -0.08 42.42
C GLU A 510 -17.64 1.39 42.07
#